data_dd8318965e48ff48074f7c1b46faab0a
#
_entry.id   dd8318965e48ff48074f7c1b46faab0a
#
_cell.length_a   1.000
_cell.length_b   1.000
_cell.length_c   1.000
_cell.angle_alpha   90.00
_cell.angle_beta   90.00
_cell.angle_gamma   90.00
#
_symmetry.space_group_name_H-M   'P 1'
#
loop_
_entity.id
_entity.type
_entity.pdbx_description
1 polymer ?
#
loop_
_entity_poly.entity_id
_entity_poly.type
_entity_poly.pdbx_seq_one_letter_code
_entity_poly.pdbx_strand_id
1 'polypeptide(L)'
;MRDYLEQEFGYITITNEIVMDKTFITHGDLYDGVVKLKWLGVLGSYGYDLAISIDRRLKSWGFKRSLSKFLKNKVKEAVKFMTDFENELTRQAIKHNCHTVICGHIHHSEDKMIGDIRYLNCGDWIENNSYIVYDNGKYTVKKFIDNSNPK
;
A
#
# COMPACT_ATOMS: atom_id res chain seq x y z
N MET A 1 18.73 -11.10 -4.22
CA MET A 1 18.28 -11.23 -2.80
C MET A 1 17.46 -12.49 -2.60
N ARG A 2 16.47 -12.81 -3.47
CA ARG A 2 15.65 -14.04 -3.36
C ARG A 2 16.48 -15.31 -3.42
N ASP A 3 17.32 -15.45 -4.41
CA ASP A 3 18.22 -16.62 -4.59
C ASP A 3 19.14 -16.84 -3.37
N TYR A 4 19.61 -15.76 -2.75
CA TYR A 4 20.41 -15.81 -1.52
C TYR A 4 19.59 -16.36 -0.36
N LEU A 5 18.36 -15.90 -0.18
CA LEU A 5 17.49 -16.37 0.91
C LEU A 5 17.08 -17.84 0.75
N GLU A 6 16.88 -18.31 -0.49
CA GLU A 6 16.61 -19.73 -0.75
C GLU A 6 17.83 -20.62 -0.44
N GLN A 7 19.04 -20.12 -0.70
CA GLN A 7 20.29 -20.84 -0.36
C GLN A 7 20.51 -20.90 1.16
N GLU A 8 20.25 -19.81 1.88
CA GLU A 8 20.44 -19.74 3.33
C GLU A 8 19.35 -20.48 4.10
N PHE A 9 18.12 -20.50 3.58
CA PHE A 9 16.95 -21.10 4.22
C PHE A 9 16.33 -22.17 3.31
N GLY A 10 17.07 -23.23 3.01
CA GLY A 10 16.72 -24.27 2.03
C GLY A 10 15.38 -25.00 2.26
N TYR A 11 14.67 -24.74 3.36
CA TYR A 11 13.31 -25.22 3.66
C TYR A 11 12.24 -24.14 3.45
N ILE A 12 12.61 -22.95 2.97
CA ILE A 12 11.68 -21.84 2.68
C ILE A 12 11.58 -21.66 1.18
N THR A 13 10.38 -21.74 0.65
CA THR A 13 10.10 -21.38 -0.74
C THR A 13 9.85 -19.89 -0.86
N ILE A 14 10.65 -19.21 -1.69
CA ILE A 14 10.52 -17.78 -1.95
C ILE A 14 9.93 -17.59 -3.35
N THR A 15 8.73 -17.06 -3.44
CA THR A 15 8.03 -16.83 -4.70
C THR A 15 7.53 -15.39 -4.81
N ASN A 16 7.30 -14.94 -6.03
CA ASN A 16 6.68 -13.63 -6.30
C ASN A 16 5.18 -13.67 -6.13
N GLU A 17 4.57 -14.82 -6.40
CA GLU A 17 3.14 -14.99 -6.52
C GLU A 17 2.73 -16.37 -6.02
N ILE A 18 1.59 -16.43 -5.37
CA ILE A 18 0.95 -17.67 -4.93
C ILE A 18 -0.51 -17.61 -5.34
N VAL A 19 -1.02 -18.71 -5.87
CA VAL A 19 -2.47 -18.92 -6.07
C VAL A 19 -2.90 -20.05 -5.17
N MET A 20 -3.80 -19.76 -4.25
CA MET A 20 -4.31 -20.73 -3.27
C MET A 20 -5.77 -20.42 -2.97
N ASP A 21 -6.64 -21.44 -2.99
CA ASP A 21 -8.07 -21.32 -2.64
C ASP A 21 -8.79 -20.13 -3.31
N LYS A 22 -8.57 -19.95 -4.64
CA LYS A 22 -9.12 -18.81 -5.41
C LYS A 22 -8.65 -17.45 -4.91
N THR A 23 -7.51 -17.40 -4.24
CA THR A 23 -6.84 -16.21 -3.79
C THR A 23 -5.51 -16.04 -4.50
N PHE A 24 -5.30 -14.88 -5.11
CA PHE A 24 -4.04 -14.46 -5.69
C PHE A 24 -3.25 -13.65 -4.67
N ILE A 25 -2.07 -14.11 -4.29
CA ILE A 25 -1.23 -13.48 -3.28
C ILE A 25 0.07 -13.04 -3.93
N THR A 26 0.43 -11.78 -3.77
CA THR A 26 1.68 -11.20 -4.30
C THR A 26 2.16 -10.06 -3.40
N HIS A 27 3.47 -9.77 -3.42
CA HIS A 27 3.94 -8.55 -2.76
C HIS A 27 3.41 -7.30 -3.46
N GLY A 28 3.39 -7.29 -4.80
CA GLY A 28 2.88 -6.17 -5.60
C GLY A 28 3.95 -5.37 -6.32
N ASP A 29 5.22 -5.50 -5.97
CA ASP A 29 6.35 -4.77 -6.58
C ASP A 29 6.51 -4.97 -8.09
N LEU A 30 6.08 -6.11 -8.62
CA LEU A 30 6.08 -6.40 -10.04
C LEU A 30 5.04 -5.58 -10.82
N TYR A 31 4.02 -5.09 -10.14
CA TYR A 31 2.89 -4.36 -10.71
C TYR A 31 2.98 -2.85 -10.48
N ASP A 32 4.09 -2.39 -9.91
CA ASP A 32 4.41 -0.97 -9.68
C ASP A 32 4.95 -0.27 -10.94
N GLY A 33 4.65 -0.80 -12.11
CA GLY A 33 5.28 -0.46 -13.40
C GLY A 33 5.13 0.98 -13.90
N VAL A 34 4.46 1.87 -13.16
CA VAL A 34 4.15 3.22 -13.68
C VAL A 34 4.69 4.36 -12.82
N VAL A 35 5.01 4.19 -11.54
CA VAL A 35 5.47 5.34 -10.75
C VAL A 35 6.42 4.95 -9.62
N LYS A 36 7.70 5.30 -9.75
CA LYS A 36 8.67 5.33 -8.66
C LYS A 36 8.33 6.44 -7.65
N LEU A 37 7.22 6.33 -6.96
CA LEU A 37 6.78 7.31 -5.95
C LEU A 37 7.28 6.93 -4.54
N LYS A 38 8.60 6.74 -4.40
CA LYS A 38 9.26 6.52 -3.10
C LYS A 38 9.06 7.66 -2.07
N TRP A 39 8.41 8.75 -2.45
CA TRP A 39 8.26 9.93 -1.60
C TRP A 39 6.85 10.10 -1.00
N LEU A 40 5.89 9.24 -1.36
CA LEU A 40 4.54 9.26 -0.77
C LEU A 40 4.52 8.89 0.72
N GLY A 41 5.48 8.08 1.17
CA GLY A 41 5.67 7.78 2.60
C GLY A 41 6.09 9.01 3.44
N VAL A 42 6.59 10.07 2.80
CA VAL A 42 6.99 11.32 3.49
C VAL A 42 5.83 12.32 3.62
N LEU A 43 4.74 12.11 2.89
CA LEU A 43 3.51 12.92 2.97
C LEU A 43 2.48 12.35 3.95
N GLY A 44 2.93 11.59 4.95
CA GLY A 44 2.11 11.29 6.12
C GLY A 44 1.55 12.58 6.73
N SER A 45 0.52 12.48 7.56
CA SER A 45 -0.28 13.59 8.11
C SER A 45 0.53 14.82 8.56
N TYR A 46 1.74 14.63 9.06
CA TYR A 46 2.63 15.72 9.50
C TYR A 46 3.16 16.59 8.35
N GLY A 47 3.41 16.03 7.18
CA GLY A 47 3.88 16.80 6.02
C GLY A 47 2.81 17.71 5.44
N TYR A 48 1.55 17.30 5.48
CA TYR A 48 0.42 18.09 4.99
C TYR A 48 0.16 19.33 5.87
N ASP A 49 0.12 19.17 7.19
CA ASP A 49 -0.11 20.27 8.13
C ASP A 49 1.06 21.26 8.14
N LEU A 50 2.30 20.74 8.05
CA LEU A 50 3.50 21.57 7.94
C LEU A 50 3.47 22.38 6.62
N ALA A 51 3.12 21.74 5.51
CA ALA A 51 3.04 22.42 4.21
C ALA A 51 1.96 23.51 4.17
N ILE A 52 0.80 23.31 4.82
CA ILE A 52 -0.24 24.34 4.96
C ILE A 52 0.26 25.50 5.82
N SER A 53 0.97 25.23 6.90
CA SER A 53 1.53 26.26 7.79
C SER A 53 2.59 27.10 7.07
N ILE A 54 3.44 26.47 6.26
CA ILE A 54 4.45 27.13 5.44
C ILE A 54 3.77 27.96 4.31
N ASP A 55 2.72 27.45 3.65
CA ASP A 55 1.99 28.18 2.60
C ASP A 55 1.35 29.45 3.14
N ARG A 56 0.79 29.45 4.35
CA ARG A 56 0.28 30.66 5.01
C ARG A 56 1.37 31.70 5.26
N ARG A 57 2.56 31.29 5.73
CA ARG A 57 3.69 32.19 5.96
C ARG A 57 4.29 32.73 4.66
N LEU A 58 4.43 31.89 3.64
CA LEU A 58 4.95 32.32 2.33
C LEU A 58 4.00 33.27 1.60
N LYS A 59 2.68 33.10 1.75
CA LYS A 59 1.69 34.07 1.20
C LYS A 59 1.77 35.43 1.89
N SER A 60 2.06 35.50 3.19
CA SER A 60 2.26 36.76 3.91
C SER A 60 3.52 37.49 3.44
N TRP A 61 4.49 36.79 2.82
CA TRP A 61 5.72 37.35 2.25
C TRP A 61 5.65 37.65 0.74
N GLY A 62 4.43 37.57 0.14
CA GLY A 62 4.21 37.93 -1.25
C GLY A 62 4.58 36.89 -2.31
N PHE A 63 4.83 35.64 -1.91
CA PHE A 63 5.10 34.56 -2.86
C PHE A 63 3.80 34.13 -3.57
N LYS A 64 3.71 34.38 -4.88
CA LYS A 64 2.55 34.10 -5.74
C LYS A 64 2.42 32.63 -6.19
N ARG A 65 3.36 31.74 -5.88
CA ARG A 65 3.25 30.31 -6.22
C ARG A 65 2.47 29.58 -5.14
N SER A 66 1.29 29.11 -5.48
CA SER A 66 0.41 28.38 -4.57
C SER A 66 0.96 26.96 -4.28
N LEU A 67 1.54 26.79 -3.10
CA LEU A 67 1.96 25.50 -2.57
C LEU A 67 0.74 24.54 -2.50
N SER A 68 -0.45 25.08 -2.24
CA SER A 68 -1.71 24.32 -2.23
C SER A 68 -2.04 23.69 -3.58
N LYS A 69 -1.74 24.35 -4.70
CA LYS A 69 -1.93 23.78 -6.04
C LYS A 69 -0.96 22.63 -6.31
N PHE A 70 0.29 22.79 -5.88
CA PHE A 70 1.30 21.73 -5.98
C PHE A 70 0.90 20.51 -5.17
N LEU A 71 0.49 20.68 -3.89
CA LEU A 71 0.02 19.59 -3.05
C LEU A 71 -1.21 18.90 -3.62
N LYS A 72 -2.21 19.66 -4.11
CA LYS A 72 -3.39 19.08 -4.76
C LYS A 72 -3.03 18.19 -5.94
N ASN A 73 -2.08 18.62 -6.77
CA ASN A 73 -1.63 17.82 -7.90
C ASN A 73 -0.94 16.52 -7.41
N LYS A 74 -0.11 16.63 -6.39
CA LYS A 74 0.58 15.47 -5.82
C LYS A 74 -0.37 14.46 -5.17
N VAL A 75 -1.38 14.94 -4.45
CA VAL A 75 -2.43 14.07 -3.91
C VAL A 75 -3.20 13.37 -5.04
N LYS A 76 -3.53 14.08 -6.13
CA LYS A 76 -4.19 13.46 -7.29
C LYS A 76 -3.33 12.39 -7.95
N GLU A 77 -2.02 12.64 -8.11
CA GLU A 77 -1.08 11.66 -8.65
C GLU A 77 -1.01 10.41 -7.76
N ALA A 78 -0.99 10.61 -6.43
CA ALA A 78 -0.97 9.52 -5.46
C ALA A 78 -2.24 8.67 -5.51
N VAL A 79 -3.41 9.31 -5.51
CA VAL A 79 -4.70 8.62 -5.61
C VAL A 79 -4.81 7.85 -6.93
N LYS A 80 -4.39 8.47 -8.03
CA LYS A 80 -4.36 7.80 -9.32
C LYS A 80 -3.45 6.57 -9.30
N PHE A 81 -2.24 6.70 -8.75
CA PHE A 81 -1.32 5.57 -8.61
C PHE A 81 -1.94 4.41 -7.83
N MET A 82 -2.52 4.70 -6.65
CA MET A 82 -3.18 3.67 -5.84
C MET A 82 -4.30 2.98 -6.63
N THR A 83 -5.12 3.75 -7.33
CA THR A 83 -6.22 3.21 -8.15
C THR A 83 -5.69 2.36 -9.31
N ASP A 84 -4.65 2.79 -10.01
CA ASP A 84 -4.05 2.06 -11.12
C ASP A 84 -3.42 0.74 -10.63
N PHE A 85 -2.74 0.77 -9.48
CA PHE A 85 -2.15 -0.40 -8.82
C PHE A 85 -3.23 -1.42 -8.40
N GLU A 86 -4.29 -0.96 -7.75
CA GLU A 86 -5.42 -1.81 -7.33
C GLU A 86 -6.12 -2.46 -8.53
N ASN A 87 -6.36 -1.69 -9.58
CA ASN A 87 -6.98 -2.19 -10.82
C ASN A 87 -6.08 -3.23 -11.51
N GLU A 88 -4.78 -3.03 -11.51
CA GLU A 88 -3.85 -4.00 -12.09
C GLU A 88 -3.87 -5.31 -11.32
N LEU A 89 -3.79 -5.26 -9.99
CA LEU A 89 -3.85 -6.47 -9.16
C LEU A 89 -5.19 -7.19 -9.27
N THR A 90 -6.29 -6.45 -9.35
CA THR A 90 -7.62 -7.01 -9.59
C THR A 90 -7.67 -7.74 -10.94
N ARG A 91 -7.09 -7.15 -11.99
CA ARG A 91 -7.00 -7.77 -13.31
C ARG A 91 -6.17 -9.07 -13.28
N GLN A 92 -5.07 -9.09 -12.52
CA GLN A 92 -4.28 -10.30 -12.34
C GLN A 92 -5.07 -11.39 -11.58
N ALA A 93 -5.80 -11.03 -10.54
CA ALA A 93 -6.68 -11.98 -9.84
C ALA A 93 -7.70 -12.61 -10.79
N ILE A 94 -8.35 -11.82 -11.64
CA ILE A 94 -9.29 -12.32 -12.67
C ILE A 94 -8.57 -13.27 -13.63
N LYS A 95 -7.39 -12.90 -14.12
CA LYS A 95 -6.59 -13.72 -15.04
C LYS A 95 -6.23 -15.09 -14.45
N HIS A 96 -6.00 -15.14 -13.14
CA HIS A 96 -5.73 -16.37 -12.40
C HIS A 96 -7.03 -17.09 -11.91
N ASN A 97 -8.20 -16.64 -12.33
CA ASN A 97 -9.50 -17.19 -11.91
C ASN A 97 -9.68 -17.18 -10.39
N CYS A 98 -9.23 -16.10 -9.75
CA CYS A 98 -9.33 -15.84 -8.32
C CYS A 98 -10.43 -14.81 -8.02
N HIS A 99 -11.02 -14.90 -6.83
CA HIS A 99 -12.04 -13.96 -6.33
C HIS A 99 -11.48 -13.01 -5.26
N THR A 100 -10.24 -13.26 -4.83
CA THR A 100 -9.55 -12.45 -3.82
C THR A 100 -8.13 -12.17 -4.28
N VAL A 101 -7.65 -10.96 -4.04
CA VAL A 101 -6.24 -10.60 -4.15
C VAL A 101 -5.72 -10.11 -2.81
N ILE A 102 -4.54 -10.57 -2.44
CA ILE A 102 -3.81 -10.12 -1.24
C ILE A 102 -2.47 -9.55 -1.68
N CYS A 103 -2.17 -8.35 -1.21
CA CYS A 103 -0.92 -7.66 -1.51
C CYS A 103 -0.39 -6.85 -0.33
N GLY A 104 0.76 -6.22 -0.53
CA GLY A 104 1.38 -5.23 0.32
C GLY A 104 1.86 -4.02 -0.49
N HIS A 105 3.14 -3.70 -0.42
CA HIS A 105 3.93 -2.77 -1.23
C HIS A 105 3.60 -1.29 -1.07
N ILE A 106 2.33 -0.89 -1.12
CA ILE A 106 1.92 0.52 -1.04
C ILE A 106 1.73 1.02 0.41
N HIS A 107 2.01 0.19 1.41
CA HIS A 107 1.95 0.51 2.84
C HIS A 107 0.60 1.09 3.31
N HIS A 108 -0.48 0.77 2.62
CA HIS A 108 -1.82 1.21 2.96
C HIS A 108 -2.72 0.00 3.18
N SER A 109 -3.08 -0.27 4.45
CA SER A 109 -3.94 -1.42 4.76
C SER A 109 -5.37 -1.17 4.30
N GLU A 110 -5.94 -2.14 3.57
CA GLU A 110 -7.25 -2.00 2.96
C GLU A 110 -7.96 -3.36 2.87
N ASP A 111 -9.28 -3.35 2.97
CA ASP A 111 -10.16 -4.49 2.71
C ASP A 111 -11.42 -3.96 2.04
N LYS A 112 -11.54 -4.14 0.73
CA LYS A 112 -12.65 -3.63 -0.06
C LYS A 112 -12.97 -4.51 -1.26
N MET A 113 -14.14 -4.30 -1.84
CA MET A 113 -14.50 -4.87 -3.13
C MET A 113 -14.12 -3.93 -4.27
N ILE A 114 -13.53 -4.48 -5.32
CA ILE A 114 -13.28 -3.81 -6.59
C ILE A 114 -13.94 -4.67 -7.68
N GLY A 115 -15.13 -4.27 -8.12
CA GLY A 115 -15.99 -5.15 -8.89
C GLY A 115 -16.34 -6.40 -8.08
N ASP A 116 -16.10 -7.58 -8.66
CA ASP A 116 -16.36 -8.88 -8.01
C ASP A 116 -15.13 -9.45 -7.27
N ILE A 117 -14.03 -8.69 -7.21
CA ILE A 117 -12.81 -9.13 -6.55
C ILE A 117 -12.66 -8.45 -5.19
N ARG A 118 -12.44 -9.25 -4.15
CA ARG A 118 -12.05 -8.73 -2.85
C ARG A 118 -10.56 -8.35 -2.85
N TYR A 119 -10.27 -7.08 -2.69
CA TYR A 119 -8.93 -6.55 -2.58
C TYR A 119 -8.53 -6.38 -1.11
N LEU A 120 -7.41 -7.00 -0.74
CA LEU A 120 -6.83 -6.95 0.59
C LEU A 120 -5.38 -6.46 0.51
N ASN A 121 -5.05 -5.39 1.21
CA ASN A 121 -3.67 -4.95 1.38
C ASN A 121 -3.27 -5.08 2.85
N CYS A 122 -2.17 -5.78 3.12
CA CYS A 122 -1.70 -5.98 4.49
C CYS A 122 -1.15 -4.70 5.15
N GLY A 123 -0.89 -3.65 4.35
CA GLY A 123 -0.23 -2.44 4.83
C GLY A 123 1.25 -2.68 5.12
N ASP A 124 1.72 -2.15 6.25
CA ASP A 124 3.10 -2.26 6.70
C ASP A 124 3.17 -2.52 8.22
N TRP A 125 4.35 -2.96 8.66
CA TRP A 125 4.63 -3.26 10.06
C TRP A 125 5.31 -2.11 10.82
N ILE A 126 5.69 -1.03 10.13
CA ILE A 126 6.46 0.08 10.70
C ILE A 126 5.53 1.22 11.14
N GLU A 127 4.62 1.65 10.25
CA GLU A 127 3.75 2.80 10.50
C GLU A 127 2.36 2.37 10.97
N ASN A 128 1.78 1.36 10.33
CA ASN A 128 0.40 0.93 10.55
C ASN A 128 0.28 -0.28 11.47
N ASN A 129 1.37 -1.05 11.64
CA ASN A 129 1.39 -2.32 12.38
C ASN A 129 0.24 -3.23 11.96
N SER A 130 0.01 -3.33 10.65
CA SER A 130 -1.12 -4.07 10.09
C SER A 130 -0.67 -5.36 9.43
N TYR A 131 -1.55 -6.36 9.47
CA TYR A 131 -1.32 -7.69 8.92
C TYR A 131 -2.63 -8.38 8.55
N ILE A 132 -2.53 -9.43 7.75
CA ILE A 132 -3.69 -10.24 7.38
C ILE A 132 -3.58 -11.59 8.07
N VAL A 133 -4.70 -12.02 8.67
CA VAL A 133 -4.86 -13.36 9.26
C VAL A 133 -5.76 -14.17 8.34
N TYR A 134 -5.34 -15.41 8.05
CA TYR A 134 -6.18 -16.42 7.45
C TYR A 134 -6.62 -17.41 8.53
N ASP A 135 -7.90 -17.55 8.71
CA ASP A 135 -8.49 -18.49 9.66
C ASP A 135 -9.77 -19.09 9.10
N ASN A 136 -9.82 -20.42 9.05
CA ASN A 136 -11.00 -21.19 8.60
C ASN A 136 -11.62 -20.67 7.28
N GLY A 137 -10.79 -20.41 6.26
CA GLY A 137 -11.25 -19.95 4.96
C GLY A 137 -11.52 -18.43 4.87
N LYS A 138 -11.27 -17.69 5.95
CA LYS A 138 -11.55 -16.24 6.02
C LYS A 138 -10.29 -15.44 6.22
N TYR A 139 -10.10 -14.44 5.38
CA TYR A 139 -9.06 -13.43 5.54
C TYR A 139 -9.59 -12.22 6.33
N THR A 140 -8.78 -11.70 7.24
CA THR A 140 -9.12 -10.53 8.04
C THR A 140 -7.90 -9.63 8.17
N VAL A 141 -8.03 -8.36 7.84
CA VAL A 141 -7.01 -7.33 8.12
C VAL A 141 -7.09 -6.96 9.59
N LYS A 142 -5.97 -7.03 10.28
CA LYS A 142 -5.84 -6.69 11.71
C LYS A 142 -4.75 -5.66 11.92
N LYS A 143 -4.85 -4.92 13.01
CA LYS A 143 -3.78 -4.04 13.51
C LYS A 143 -3.26 -4.58 14.83
N PHE A 144 -1.94 -4.60 14.97
CA PHE A 144 -1.32 -4.88 16.26
C PHE A 144 -1.39 -3.62 17.13
N ILE A 145 -1.94 -3.76 18.32
CA ILE A 145 -2.01 -2.72 19.34
C ILE A 145 -1.11 -3.16 20.48
N ASP A 146 -0.01 -2.43 20.68
CA ASP A 146 0.86 -2.65 21.84
C ASP A 146 0.21 -2.01 23.07
N ASN A 147 -0.42 -2.83 23.91
CA ASN A 147 -1.02 -2.40 25.16
C ASN A 147 0.01 -2.30 26.32
N SER A 148 1.27 -2.57 26.07
CA SER A 148 2.33 -2.57 27.11
C SER A 148 2.86 -1.16 27.42
N ASN A 149 2.53 -0.16 26.60
CA ASN A 149 2.99 1.22 26.79
C ASN A 149 1.80 2.21 26.62
N PRO A 150 0.90 2.36 27.59
CA PRO A 150 -0.14 3.38 27.55
C PRO A 150 0.54 4.76 27.58
N LYS A 151 0.34 5.55 26.52
CA LYS A 151 0.78 6.97 26.45
C LYS A 151 -0.02 7.82 27.38
#